data_f1ce50e2984c4d04e59bdea0598762be
#
_entry.id   f1ce50e2984c4d04e59bdea0598762be
#
_cell.length_a   1.000
_cell.length_b   1.000
_cell.length_c   1.000
_cell.angle_alpha   90.00
_cell.angle_beta   90.00
_cell.angle_gamma   90.00
#
_symmetry.space_group_name_H-M   'P 1'
#
loop_
_entity.id
_entity.type
_entity.pdbx_description
1 polymer ?
#
loop_
_entity_poly.entity_id
_entity_poly.type
_entity_poly.pdbx_seq_one_letter_code
_entity_poly.pdbx_strand_id
1 'polypeptide(L)'
;MACRKDGKGRVLRKGEGYRKGDGRYSYVYIDPLGKKRTIYAKSLVKLREREEQLQKDQLDGLDIYVAGKADVNFLFDRYISTKTELRSTTYSNYLYTWNHFIRDTFGKKKVRDVKYSDVLFFYTDLINNQGLQINTLETINTVLRPTFQLAVRDDIIRKNPVDGAYCEVKKRNGGARKTRRALTVDQQRKFMEYVAKNPFFYHWYPFFVFLLGTGCRIGEAIGIRWDDIDLENRIIDINHSLTYYQRADDSYKCEFRVSLPKTEAGNRRIPMMQQVYDCLLYTSDAADE
;
A
#
# COMPACT_ATOMS: atom_id res chain seq x y z
N MET A 1 -8.11 -58.36 5.80
CA MET A 1 -7.49 -57.62 4.68
C MET A 1 -5.99 -57.53 4.93
N ALA A 2 -5.14 -57.93 3.97
CA ALA A 2 -3.71 -57.89 4.13
C ALA A 2 -3.24 -56.41 4.23
N CYS A 3 -2.48 -56.05 5.27
CA CYS A 3 -1.92 -54.72 5.45
C CYS A 3 -0.89 -54.46 4.35
N ARG A 4 -1.06 -53.38 3.58
CA ARG A 4 -0.09 -52.94 2.59
C ARG A 4 1.21 -52.49 3.27
N LYS A 5 2.34 -53.02 2.80
CA LYS A 5 3.68 -52.73 3.34
C LYS A 5 4.53 -52.00 2.28
N ASP A 6 5.43 -51.15 2.71
CA ASP A 6 6.46 -50.54 1.84
C ASP A 6 7.63 -51.53 1.56
N GLY A 7 8.60 -51.11 0.78
CA GLY A 7 9.79 -51.92 0.46
C GLY A 7 10.70 -52.24 1.69
N LYS A 8 10.43 -51.63 2.86
CA LYS A 8 11.14 -51.83 4.13
C LYS A 8 10.27 -52.55 5.16
N GLY A 9 9.14 -53.15 4.75
CA GLY A 9 8.24 -53.92 5.63
C GLY A 9 7.33 -53.05 6.54
N ARG A 10 7.33 -51.74 6.46
CA ARG A 10 6.49 -50.86 7.27
C ARG A 10 5.06 -50.79 6.74
N VAL A 11 4.11 -50.80 7.66
CA VAL A 11 2.67 -50.79 7.35
C VAL A 11 2.26 -49.40 6.85
N LEU A 12 1.57 -49.36 5.71
CA LEU A 12 0.99 -48.16 5.12
C LEU A 12 -0.48 -48.00 5.57
N ARG A 13 -0.85 -46.76 5.96
CA ARG A 13 -2.21 -46.38 6.35
C ARG A 13 -3.14 -46.29 5.12
N LYS A 14 -4.44 -46.17 5.36
CA LYS A 14 -5.43 -45.93 4.29
C LYS A 14 -5.11 -44.59 3.57
N GLY A 15 -4.99 -44.62 2.26
CA GLY A 15 -4.60 -43.46 1.43
C GLY A 15 -3.10 -43.39 1.19
N GLU A 16 -2.24 -43.97 2.03
CA GLU A 16 -0.79 -44.04 1.81
C GLU A 16 -0.42 -45.04 0.69
N GLY A 17 0.59 -44.71 -0.09
CA GLY A 17 1.15 -45.58 -1.13
C GLY A 17 2.67 -45.43 -1.19
N TYR A 18 3.35 -46.48 -1.70
CA TYR A 18 4.79 -46.45 -2.00
C TYR A 18 5.02 -46.73 -3.48
N ARG A 19 5.72 -45.86 -4.16
CA ARG A 19 6.10 -46.00 -5.58
C ARG A 19 7.50 -46.61 -5.66
N LYS A 20 7.57 -47.87 -6.12
CA LYS A 20 8.83 -48.59 -6.25
C LYS A 20 9.80 -47.96 -7.28
N GLY A 21 9.28 -47.30 -8.33
CA GLY A 21 10.09 -46.77 -9.42
C GLY A 21 10.90 -45.54 -9.05
N ASP A 22 10.38 -44.67 -8.17
CA ASP A 22 11.05 -43.41 -7.76
C ASP A 22 11.32 -43.32 -6.25
N GLY A 23 10.99 -44.41 -5.48
CA GLY A 23 11.23 -44.49 -4.06
C GLY A 23 10.43 -43.50 -3.22
N ARG A 24 9.36 -42.91 -3.76
CA ARG A 24 8.56 -41.92 -3.06
C ARG A 24 7.33 -42.48 -2.43
N TYR A 25 6.95 -41.92 -1.30
CA TYR A 25 5.67 -42.17 -0.63
C TYR A 25 4.64 -41.21 -1.12
N SER A 26 3.39 -41.63 -1.26
CA SER A 26 2.25 -40.83 -1.69
C SER A 26 1.10 -40.98 -0.69
N TYR A 27 0.33 -39.91 -0.51
CA TYR A 27 -0.92 -39.90 0.22
C TYR A 27 -2.00 -39.27 -0.63
N VAL A 28 -3.12 -39.98 -0.81
CA VAL A 28 -4.27 -39.55 -1.61
C VAL A 28 -5.37 -39.09 -0.66
N TYR A 29 -5.85 -37.87 -0.87
CA TYR A 29 -6.94 -37.27 -0.13
C TYR A 29 -7.96 -36.61 -1.06
N ILE A 30 -9.12 -36.29 -0.52
CA ILE A 30 -10.17 -35.53 -1.21
C ILE A 30 -10.11 -34.11 -0.71
N ASP A 31 -10.01 -33.13 -1.65
CA ASP A 31 -10.04 -31.70 -1.28
C ASP A 31 -11.46 -31.24 -0.93
N PRO A 32 -11.66 -30.04 -0.35
CA PRO A 32 -12.98 -29.52 -0.01
C PRO A 32 -13.92 -29.37 -1.22
N LEU A 33 -13.39 -29.37 -2.43
CA LEU A 33 -14.14 -29.33 -3.70
C LEU A 33 -14.49 -30.73 -4.25
N GLY A 34 -14.25 -31.79 -3.47
CA GLY A 34 -14.54 -33.18 -3.86
C GLY A 34 -13.53 -33.79 -4.84
N LYS A 35 -12.44 -33.13 -5.17
CA LYS A 35 -11.43 -33.64 -6.11
C LYS A 35 -10.33 -34.45 -5.39
N LYS A 36 -9.96 -35.60 -5.99
CA LYS A 36 -8.82 -36.39 -5.49
C LYS A 36 -7.50 -35.67 -5.74
N ARG A 37 -6.71 -35.55 -4.68
CA ARG A 37 -5.36 -34.97 -4.67
C ARG A 37 -4.34 -35.94 -4.11
N THR A 38 -3.09 -35.79 -4.51
CA THR A 38 -2.00 -36.63 -4.04
C THR A 38 -0.82 -35.76 -3.63
N ILE A 39 -0.30 -36.00 -2.43
CA ILE A 39 0.97 -35.44 -1.97
C ILE A 39 2.05 -36.51 -1.98
N TYR A 40 3.30 -36.08 -2.17
CA TYR A 40 4.46 -36.93 -2.25
C TYR A 40 5.51 -36.54 -1.23
N ALA A 41 6.22 -37.54 -0.68
CA ALA A 41 7.39 -37.31 0.19
C ALA A 41 8.47 -38.39 -0.06
N LYS A 42 9.72 -38.01 0.22
CA LYS A 42 10.87 -38.95 0.11
C LYS A 42 10.94 -39.94 1.27
N SER A 43 10.27 -39.67 2.38
CA SER A 43 10.22 -40.58 3.54
C SER A 43 8.81 -40.69 4.09
N LEU A 44 8.48 -41.86 4.72
CA LEU A 44 7.19 -42.10 5.33
C LEU A 44 6.91 -41.16 6.50
N VAL A 45 7.94 -40.82 7.27
CA VAL A 45 7.82 -39.85 8.40
C VAL A 45 7.38 -38.48 7.87
N LYS A 46 8.08 -37.93 6.87
CA LYS A 46 7.71 -36.66 6.26
C LYS A 46 6.35 -36.67 5.54
N LEU A 47 5.92 -37.84 5.04
CA LEU A 47 4.58 -37.99 4.50
C LEU A 47 3.52 -37.82 5.59
N ARG A 48 3.71 -38.51 6.72
CA ARG A 48 2.79 -38.50 7.87
C ARG A 48 2.69 -37.13 8.54
N GLU A 49 3.82 -36.43 8.68
CA GLU A 49 3.83 -35.04 9.14
C GLU A 49 2.98 -34.13 8.23
N ARG A 50 3.10 -34.33 6.92
CA ARG A 50 2.29 -33.57 5.93
C ARG A 50 0.82 -34.01 5.95
N GLU A 51 0.53 -35.29 6.19
CA GLU A 51 -0.84 -35.79 6.33
C GLU A 51 -1.52 -35.21 7.57
N GLU A 52 -0.84 -35.18 8.71
CA GLU A 52 -1.36 -34.59 9.94
C GLU A 52 -1.62 -33.10 9.80
N GLN A 53 -0.70 -32.40 9.14
CA GLN A 53 -0.88 -30.96 8.85
C GLN A 53 -2.08 -30.73 7.92
N LEU A 54 -2.23 -31.55 6.86
CA LEU A 54 -3.37 -31.52 5.94
C LEU A 54 -4.69 -31.74 6.63
N GLN A 55 -4.75 -32.75 7.53
CA GLN A 55 -5.97 -33.03 8.29
C GLN A 55 -6.35 -31.91 9.23
N LYS A 56 -5.36 -31.26 9.89
CA LYS A 56 -5.59 -30.09 10.72
C LYS A 56 -6.10 -28.91 9.86
N ASP A 57 -5.48 -28.67 8.71
CA ASP A 57 -5.85 -27.58 7.81
C ASP A 57 -7.25 -27.79 7.21
N GLN A 58 -7.63 -29.05 6.89
CA GLN A 58 -8.99 -29.38 6.45
C GLN A 58 -10.03 -29.23 7.55
N LEU A 59 -9.70 -29.59 8.80
CA LEU A 59 -10.58 -29.38 9.95
C LEU A 59 -10.78 -27.90 10.25
N ASP A 60 -9.76 -27.06 10.00
CA ASP A 60 -9.81 -25.61 10.15
C ASP A 60 -10.43 -24.88 8.94
N GLY A 61 -10.89 -25.64 7.91
CA GLY A 61 -11.52 -25.07 6.71
C GLY A 61 -10.57 -24.34 5.74
N LEU A 62 -9.24 -24.46 5.90
CA LEU A 62 -8.26 -23.75 5.09
C LEU A 62 -8.21 -24.26 3.64
N ASP A 63 -8.19 -23.33 2.67
CA ASP A 63 -8.00 -23.65 1.25
C ASP A 63 -6.52 -23.84 0.88
N ILE A 64 -5.97 -24.96 1.27
CA ILE A 64 -4.56 -25.34 1.08
C ILE A 64 -4.17 -25.37 -0.40
N TYR A 65 -5.13 -25.68 -1.27
CA TYR A 65 -4.86 -25.78 -2.70
C TYR A 65 -4.60 -24.40 -3.31
N VAL A 66 -5.40 -23.40 -2.95
CA VAL A 66 -5.20 -22.01 -3.37
C VAL A 66 -3.90 -21.48 -2.79
N ALA A 67 -3.66 -21.69 -1.49
CA ALA A 67 -2.44 -21.26 -0.83
C ALA A 67 -1.16 -21.85 -1.45
N GLY A 68 -1.22 -23.10 -1.92
CA GLY A 68 -0.07 -23.78 -2.54
C GLY A 68 0.27 -23.33 -3.96
N LYS A 69 -0.70 -22.78 -4.70
CA LYS A 69 -0.53 -22.31 -6.09
C LYS A 69 -0.43 -20.78 -6.19
N ALA A 70 -1.18 -20.07 -5.39
CA ALA A 70 -1.20 -18.62 -5.37
C ALA A 70 0.14 -18.05 -4.91
N ASP A 71 0.61 -17.04 -5.63
CA ASP A 71 1.67 -16.16 -5.16
C ASP A 71 1.09 -14.93 -4.47
N VAL A 72 1.96 -14.12 -3.89
CA VAL A 72 1.56 -12.91 -3.16
C VAL A 72 0.95 -11.86 -4.10
N ASN A 73 1.36 -11.86 -5.39
CA ASN A 73 0.74 -10.98 -6.40
C ASN A 73 -0.72 -11.34 -6.63
N PHE A 74 -1.05 -12.63 -6.71
CA PHE A 74 -2.44 -13.07 -6.84
C PHE A 74 -3.31 -12.59 -5.66
N LEU A 75 -2.79 -12.62 -4.43
CA LEU A 75 -3.51 -12.08 -3.27
C LEU A 75 -3.75 -10.57 -3.40
N PHE A 76 -2.76 -9.83 -3.88
CA PHE A 76 -2.91 -8.39 -4.07
C PHE A 76 -3.91 -8.07 -5.16
N ASP A 77 -3.84 -8.74 -6.32
CA ASP A 77 -4.76 -8.51 -7.42
C ASP A 77 -6.21 -8.81 -6.99
N ARG A 78 -6.41 -9.84 -6.16
CA ARG A 78 -7.69 -10.13 -5.51
C ARG A 78 -8.08 -9.05 -4.48
N TYR A 79 -7.15 -8.62 -3.63
CA TYR A 79 -7.39 -7.55 -2.65
C TYR A 79 -7.79 -6.24 -3.31
N ILE A 80 -7.06 -5.81 -4.34
CA ILE A 80 -7.33 -4.52 -5.01
C ILE A 80 -8.65 -4.55 -5.77
N SER A 81 -9.05 -5.70 -6.33
CA SER A 81 -10.36 -5.86 -7.00
C SER A 81 -11.56 -5.71 -6.06
N THR A 82 -11.39 -5.97 -4.75
CA THR A 82 -12.44 -5.74 -3.75
C THR A 82 -12.57 -4.28 -3.33
N LYS A 83 -11.65 -3.39 -3.77
CA LYS A 83 -11.57 -1.99 -3.36
C LYS A 83 -12.20 -1.06 -4.39
N THR A 84 -13.48 -1.23 -4.66
CA THR A 84 -14.24 -0.45 -5.67
C THR A 84 -14.47 1.01 -5.27
N GLU A 85 -14.43 1.33 -3.96
CA GLU A 85 -14.74 2.67 -3.43
C GLU A 85 -13.50 3.54 -3.19
N LEU A 86 -12.30 3.07 -3.55
CA LEU A 86 -11.08 3.85 -3.37
C LEU A 86 -11.07 5.07 -4.30
N ARG A 87 -10.66 6.21 -3.75
CA ARG A 87 -10.35 7.39 -4.58
C ARG A 87 -9.23 7.05 -5.57
N SER A 88 -9.33 7.57 -6.79
CA SER A 88 -8.36 7.29 -7.87
C SER A 88 -6.91 7.48 -7.45
N THR A 89 -6.61 8.54 -6.66
CA THR A 89 -5.26 8.82 -6.13
C THR A 89 -4.77 7.74 -5.15
N THR A 90 -5.66 7.20 -4.31
CA THR A 90 -5.30 6.14 -3.37
C THR A 90 -5.08 4.82 -4.12
N TYR A 91 -5.95 4.53 -5.09
CA TYR A 91 -5.84 3.35 -5.94
C TYR A 91 -4.52 3.36 -6.73
N SER A 92 -4.20 4.46 -7.41
CA SER A 92 -2.94 4.64 -8.14
C SER A 92 -1.71 4.50 -7.22
N ASN A 93 -1.79 5.03 -5.99
CA ASN A 93 -0.71 4.93 -5.01
C ASN A 93 -0.49 3.48 -4.54
N TYR A 94 -1.57 2.70 -4.38
CA TYR A 94 -1.47 1.28 -4.03
C TYR A 94 -0.84 0.48 -5.15
N LEU A 95 -1.27 0.71 -6.41
CA LEU A 95 -0.68 0.07 -7.58
C LEU A 95 0.79 0.44 -7.76
N TYR A 96 1.13 1.73 -7.64
CA TYR A 96 2.51 2.19 -7.71
C TYR A 96 3.38 1.51 -6.65
N THR A 97 2.95 1.55 -5.38
CA THR A 97 3.69 0.94 -4.26
C THR A 97 3.90 -0.55 -4.48
N TRP A 98 2.85 -1.26 -4.93
CA TRP A 98 2.95 -2.68 -5.22
C TRP A 98 3.90 -2.98 -6.38
N ASN A 99 3.72 -2.32 -7.51
CA ASN A 99 4.48 -2.58 -8.72
C ASN A 99 5.96 -2.22 -8.55
N HIS A 100 6.24 -1.13 -7.82
CA HIS A 100 7.61 -0.65 -7.66
C HIS A 100 8.41 -1.43 -6.62
N PHE A 101 7.81 -1.83 -5.50
CA PHE A 101 8.56 -2.42 -4.38
C PHE A 101 8.33 -3.91 -4.17
N ILE A 102 7.16 -4.45 -4.58
CA ILE A 102 6.73 -5.79 -4.16
C ILE A 102 6.63 -6.76 -5.32
N ARG A 103 6.04 -6.35 -6.45
CA ARG A 103 5.60 -7.25 -7.54
C ARG A 103 6.71 -8.18 -8.06
N ASP A 104 7.88 -7.65 -8.32
CA ASP A 104 8.98 -8.41 -8.94
C ASP A 104 9.87 -9.17 -7.95
N THR A 105 9.74 -8.89 -6.67
CA THR A 105 10.53 -9.46 -5.59
C THR A 105 9.69 -10.35 -4.70
N PHE A 106 9.18 -9.80 -3.60
CA PHE A 106 8.37 -10.50 -2.61
C PHE A 106 7.04 -11.02 -3.17
N GLY A 107 6.48 -10.33 -4.15
CA GLY A 107 5.22 -10.68 -4.82
C GLY A 107 5.22 -12.05 -5.52
N LYS A 108 6.38 -12.54 -5.93
CA LYS A 108 6.55 -13.85 -6.60
C LYS A 108 6.62 -15.04 -5.63
N LYS A 109 6.72 -14.78 -4.33
CA LYS A 109 6.74 -15.86 -3.33
C LYS A 109 5.38 -16.55 -3.25
N LYS A 110 5.38 -17.86 -3.02
CA LYS A 110 4.14 -18.59 -2.78
C LYS A 110 3.58 -18.24 -1.40
N VAL A 111 2.30 -17.94 -1.35
CA VAL A 111 1.61 -17.51 -0.12
C VAL A 111 1.84 -18.48 1.04
N ARG A 112 1.76 -19.78 0.76
CA ARG A 112 1.98 -20.87 1.72
C ARG A 112 3.37 -20.85 2.37
N ASP A 113 4.39 -20.40 1.63
CA ASP A 113 5.78 -20.48 2.06
C ASP A 113 6.23 -19.20 2.78
N VAL A 114 5.41 -18.14 2.76
CA VAL A 114 5.72 -16.87 3.42
C VAL A 114 5.60 -17.00 4.93
N LYS A 115 6.70 -16.73 5.62
CA LYS A 115 6.80 -16.69 7.08
C LYS A 115 7.02 -15.26 7.56
N TYR A 116 6.79 -15.03 8.84
CA TYR A 116 7.10 -13.76 9.50
C TYR A 116 8.55 -13.31 9.26
N SER A 117 9.50 -14.24 9.35
CA SER A 117 10.92 -13.97 9.07
C SER A 117 11.17 -13.49 7.64
N ASP A 118 10.44 -14.00 6.64
CA ASP A 118 10.57 -13.55 5.26
C ASP A 118 10.15 -12.09 5.10
N VAL A 119 9.11 -11.66 5.82
CA VAL A 119 8.66 -10.27 5.83
C VAL A 119 9.68 -9.38 6.52
N LEU A 120 10.27 -9.83 7.66
CA LEU A 120 11.33 -9.09 8.33
C LEU A 120 12.56 -8.92 7.43
N PHE A 121 13.00 -9.99 6.75
CA PHE A 121 14.12 -9.92 5.80
C PHE A 121 13.82 -8.94 4.66
N PHE A 122 12.63 -9.03 4.08
CA PHE A 122 12.21 -8.12 3.01
C PHE A 122 12.22 -6.65 3.47
N TYR A 123 11.65 -6.35 4.63
CA TYR A 123 11.63 -4.99 5.16
C TYR A 123 13.02 -4.47 5.53
N THR A 124 13.88 -5.34 6.08
CA THR A 124 15.27 -4.99 6.41
C THR A 124 16.08 -4.73 5.15
N ASP A 125 15.89 -5.53 4.09
CA ASP A 125 16.53 -5.34 2.79
C ASP A 125 16.16 -4.00 2.15
N LEU A 126 14.87 -3.64 2.17
CA LEU A 126 14.39 -2.35 1.66
C LEU A 126 15.07 -1.15 2.35
N ILE A 127 15.31 -1.25 3.65
CA ILE A 127 15.95 -0.16 4.41
C ILE A 127 17.47 -0.17 4.21
N ASN A 128 18.12 -1.31 4.43
CA ASN A 128 19.58 -1.39 4.52
C ASN A 128 20.26 -1.38 3.15
N ASN A 129 19.67 -2.09 2.17
CA ASN A 129 20.28 -2.25 0.86
C ASN A 129 19.73 -1.26 -0.17
N GLN A 130 18.43 -0.91 -0.08
CA GLN A 130 17.81 0.04 -1.00
C GLN A 130 17.71 1.46 -0.42
N GLY A 131 18.07 1.67 0.85
CA GLY A 131 18.14 2.98 1.49
C GLY A 131 16.75 3.64 1.73
N LEU A 132 15.67 2.86 1.77
CA LEU A 132 14.33 3.39 1.96
C LEU A 132 14.15 4.00 3.35
N GLN A 133 13.38 5.09 3.41
CA GLN A 133 12.99 5.69 4.68
C GLN A 133 11.88 4.88 5.35
N ILE A 134 11.84 4.90 6.69
CA ILE A 134 10.80 4.21 7.50
C ILE A 134 9.38 4.61 7.09
N ASN A 135 9.16 5.87 6.68
CA ASN A 135 7.84 6.33 6.22
C ASN A 135 7.44 5.66 4.90
N THR A 136 8.38 5.39 4.00
CA THR A 136 8.12 4.63 2.75
C THR A 136 7.79 3.17 3.08
N LEU A 137 8.49 2.58 4.05
CA LEU A 137 8.19 1.24 4.53
C LEU A 137 6.78 1.17 5.15
N GLU A 138 6.34 2.22 5.86
CA GLU A 138 4.97 2.34 6.38
C GLU A 138 3.94 2.27 5.24
N THR A 139 4.19 2.97 4.14
CA THR A 139 3.33 2.93 2.95
C THR A 139 3.28 1.52 2.35
N ILE A 140 4.42 0.84 2.22
CA ILE A 140 4.49 -0.54 1.75
C ILE A 140 3.69 -1.47 2.67
N ASN A 141 3.86 -1.34 3.99
CA ASN A 141 3.12 -2.13 4.98
C ASN A 141 1.60 -1.86 4.93
N THR A 142 1.18 -0.61 4.62
CA THR A 142 -0.24 -0.23 4.48
C THR A 142 -0.93 -0.99 3.35
N VAL A 143 -0.18 -1.46 2.36
CA VAL A 143 -0.71 -2.26 1.24
C VAL A 143 -0.51 -3.76 1.49
N LEU A 144 0.66 -4.17 1.97
CA LEU A 144 1.00 -5.58 2.13
C LEU A 144 0.21 -6.26 3.26
N ARG A 145 0.06 -5.59 4.41
CA ARG A 145 -0.65 -6.14 5.57
C ARG A 145 -2.12 -6.47 5.29
N PRO A 146 -2.96 -5.58 4.73
CA PRO A 146 -4.35 -5.92 4.42
C PRO A 146 -4.50 -6.94 3.29
N THR A 147 -3.52 -7.05 2.37
CA THR A 147 -3.48 -8.11 1.36
C THR A 147 -3.41 -9.49 2.03
N PHE A 148 -2.51 -9.68 2.99
CA PHE A 148 -2.44 -10.93 3.77
C PHE A 148 -3.62 -11.08 4.74
N GLN A 149 -4.20 -9.98 5.22
CA GLN A 149 -5.39 -10.04 6.07
C GLN A 149 -6.61 -10.58 5.31
N LEU A 150 -6.74 -10.25 4.02
CA LEU A 150 -7.75 -10.86 3.17
C LEU A 150 -7.53 -12.37 3.04
N ALA A 151 -6.29 -12.81 2.86
CA ALA A 151 -5.97 -14.23 2.79
C ALA A 151 -6.30 -15.00 4.08
N VAL A 152 -6.20 -14.35 5.25
CA VAL A 152 -6.66 -14.91 6.52
C VAL A 152 -8.19 -15.00 6.57
N ARG A 153 -8.90 -13.96 6.12
CA ARG A 153 -10.38 -13.94 6.09
C ARG A 153 -10.98 -14.92 5.09
N ASP A 154 -10.25 -15.17 4.01
CA ASP A 154 -10.64 -16.15 2.97
C ASP A 154 -10.14 -17.56 3.30
N ASP A 155 -9.69 -17.82 4.54
CA ASP A 155 -9.19 -19.12 5.02
C ASP A 155 -8.07 -19.75 4.14
N ILE A 156 -7.28 -18.90 3.47
CA ILE A 156 -6.13 -19.31 2.68
C ILE A 156 -4.92 -19.57 3.56
N ILE A 157 -4.75 -18.76 4.62
CA ILE A 157 -3.70 -18.88 5.63
C ILE A 157 -4.27 -18.65 7.04
N ARG A 158 -3.67 -19.29 8.05
CA ARG A 158 -4.14 -19.20 9.46
C ARG A 158 -3.84 -17.87 10.12
N LYS A 159 -2.69 -17.28 9.82
CA LYS A 159 -2.17 -16.06 10.47
C LYS A 159 -1.55 -15.15 9.42
N ASN A 160 -1.67 -13.86 9.66
CA ASN A 160 -1.05 -12.87 8.83
C ASN A 160 0.46 -12.77 9.15
N PRO A 161 1.37 -13.14 8.23
CA PRO A 161 2.80 -13.10 8.47
C PRO A 161 3.37 -11.67 8.55
N VAL A 162 2.58 -10.65 8.18
CA VAL A 162 3.00 -9.24 8.17
C VAL A 162 2.77 -8.58 9.54
N ASP A 163 1.89 -9.17 10.38
CA ASP A 163 1.53 -8.57 11.66
C ASP A 163 2.74 -8.42 12.58
N GLY A 164 2.99 -7.18 13.01
CA GLY A 164 4.09 -6.82 13.89
C GLY A 164 5.43 -6.54 13.22
N ALA A 165 5.66 -7.02 11.98
CA ALA A 165 6.96 -6.91 11.31
C ALA A 165 7.42 -5.46 11.11
N TYR A 166 6.51 -4.57 10.67
CA TYR A 166 6.82 -3.15 10.54
C TYR A 166 7.21 -2.50 11.88
N CYS A 167 6.48 -2.81 12.94
CA CYS A 167 6.74 -2.26 14.27
C CYS A 167 8.11 -2.70 14.80
N GLU A 168 8.50 -3.94 14.54
CA GLU A 168 9.81 -4.47 14.94
C GLU A 168 10.93 -3.78 14.18
N VAL A 169 10.83 -3.67 12.85
CA VAL A 169 11.83 -3.00 12.03
C VAL A 169 11.94 -1.51 12.38
N LYS A 170 10.81 -0.83 12.62
CA LYS A 170 10.78 0.56 13.06
C LYS A 170 11.50 0.76 14.41
N LYS A 171 11.32 -0.14 15.37
CA LYS A 171 12.02 -0.09 16.66
C LYS A 171 13.53 -0.27 16.49
N ARG A 172 13.98 -1.22 15.65
CA ARG A 172 15.40 -1.49 15.40
C ARG A 172 16.11 -0.30 14.74
N ASN A 173 15.45 0.37 13.82
CA ASN A 173 16.02 1.49 13.07
C ASN A 173 15.86 2.85 13.75
N GLY A 174 15.35 2.89 14.98
CA GLY A 174 15.47 3.97 15.97
C GLY A 174 15.27 5.42 15.48
N GLY A 175 14.59 5.62 14.38
CA GLY A 175 14.49 6.93 13.74
C GLY A 175 13.72 7.90 14.63
N ALA A 176 14.43 8.83 15.26
CA ALA A 176 13.81 10.04 15.77
C ALA A 176 12.97 10.65 14.64
N ARG A 177 11.68 10.83 14.86
CA ARG A 177 10.82 11.55 13.91
C ARG A 177 11.49 12.88 13.63
N LYS A 178 11.92 13.11 12.40
CA LYS A 178 12.37 14.44 11.98
C LYS A 178 11.21 15.39 12.23
N THR A 179 11.32 16.22 13.26
CA THR A 179 10.29 17.20 13.60
C THR A 179 10.26 18.22 12.47
N ARG A 180 9.15 18.26 11.75
CA ARG A 180 8.93 19.33 10.76
C ARG A 180 8.79 20.63 11.55
N ARG A 181 9.60 21.61 11.23
CA ARG A 181 9.51 22.95 11.83
C ARG A 181 8.80 23.87 10.84
N ALA A 182 7.91 24.71 11.36
CA ALA A 182 7.38 25.82 10.61
C ALA A 182 8.49 26.88 10.35
N LEU A 183 8.32 27.67 9.32
CA LEU A 183 9.20 28.81 9.09
C LEU A 183 9.05 29.80 10.26
N THR A 184 10.15 30.36 10.73
CA THR A 184 10.11 31.52 11.62
C THR A 184 9.70 32.75 10.83
N VAL A 185 9.21 33.78 11.52
CA VAL A 185 8.82 35.06 10.89
C VAL A 185 9.97 35.65 10.04
N ASP A 186 11.20 35.60 10.56
CA ASP A 186 12.37 36.11 9.83
C ASP A 186 12.72 35.26 8.60
N GLN A 187 12.56 33.93 8.68
CA GLN A 187 12.74 33.05 7.52
C GLN A 187 11.68 33.30 6.47
N GLN A 188 10.41 33.47 6.88
CA GLN A 188 9.32 33.84 5.97
C GLN A 188 9.59 35.18 5.27
N ARG A 189 10.00 36.19 6.02
CA ARG A 189 10.32 37.53 5.46
C ARG A 189 11.44 37.43 4.42
N LYS A 190 12.57 36.81 4.77
CA LYS A 190 13.71 36.62 3.86
C LYS A 190 13.31 35.85 2.60
N PHE A 191 12.48 34.80 2.76
CA PHE A 191 11.97 34.02 1.63
C PHE A 191 11.13 34.92 0.67
N MET A 192 10.19 35.65 1.22
CA MET A 192 9.31 36.55 0.42
C MET A 192 10.10 37.67 -0.26
N GLU A 193 11.08 38.26 0.42
CA GLU A 193 11.97 39.26 -0.17
C GLU A 193 12.81 38.66 -1.31
N TYR A 194 13.30 37.45 -1.15
CA TYR A 194 14.04 36.76 -2.20
C TYR A 194 13.17 36.53 -3.43
N VAL A 195 11.96 35.96 -3.22
CA VAL A 195 11.02 35.71 -4.34
C VAL A 195 10.65 36.98 -5.05
N ALA A 196 10.36 38.08 -4.34
CA ALA A 196 9.97 39.33 -4.92
C ALA A 196 11.08 40.00 -5.78
N LYS A 197 12.35 39.81 -5.40
CA LYS A 197 13.51 40.45 -6.08
C LYS A 197 14.13 39.56 -7.15
N ASN A 198 13.83 38.27 -7.20
CA ASN A 198 14.47 37.34 -8.13
C ASN A 198 13.74 37.32 -9.48
N PRO A 199 14.41 37.62 -10.61
CA PRO A 199 13.76 37.65 -11.93
C PRO A 199 13.15 36.36 -12.40
N PHE A 200 13.64 35.20 -11.88
CA PHE A 200 13.14 33.86 -12.24
C PHE A 200 11.95 33.46 -11.41
N PHE A 201 11.80 33.99 -10.18
CA PHE A 201 10.79 33.54 -9.24
C PHE A 201 9.73 34.56 -8.87
N TYR A 202 9.86 35.82 -9.30
CA TYR A 202 8.95 36.92 -8.92
C TYR A 202 7.48 36.61 -9.30
N HIS A 203 7.26 35.94 -10.41
CA HIS A 203 5.91 35.54 -10.86
C HIS A 203 5.20 34.56 -9.89
N TRP A 204 5.94 33.90 -9.01
CA TRP A 204 5.38 33.06 -7.95
C TRP A 204 5.04 33.84 -6.69
N TYR A 205 5.41 35.09 -6.60
CA TYR A 205 5.18 35.93 -5.42
C TYR A 205 3.70 35.99 -5.00
N PRO A 206 2.73 36.25 -5.89
CA PRO A 206 1.31 36.23 -5.56
C PRO A 206 0.85 34.89 -4.98
N PHE A 207 1.31 33.79 -5.54
CA PHE A 207 0.98 32.46 -5.08
C PHE A 207 1.49 32.17 -3.66
N PHE A 208 2.70 32.60 -3.33
CA PHE A 208 3.23 32.44 -1.99
C PHE A 208 2.56 33.39 -0.97
N VAL A 209 2.21 34.63 -1.38
CA VAL A 209 1.40 35.52 -0.54
C VAL A 209 0.07 34.85 -0.19
N PHE A 210 -0.62 34.27 -1.19
CA PHE A 210 -1.87 33.56 -1.01
C PHE A 210 -1.71 32.38 -0.06
N LEU A 211 -0.73 31.50 -0.28
CA LEU A 211 -0.48 30.34 0.57
C LEU A 211 -0.18 30.69 2.02
N LEU A 212 0.68 31.69 2.25
CA LEU A 212 1.09 32.08 3.59
C LEU A 212 -0.02 32.85 4.33
N GLY A 213 -0.79 33.65 3.61
CA GLY A 213 -1.87 34.44 4.20
C GLY A 213 -3.16 33.65 4.45
N THR A 214 -3.39 32.54 3.72
CA THR A 214 -4.61 31.74 3.87
C THR A 214 -4.39 30.42 4.62
N GLY A 215 -3.16 29.91 4.64
CA GLY A 215 -2.86 28.59 5.16
C GLY A 215 -3.50 27.43 4.35
N CYS A 216 -3.90 27.67 3.11
CA CYS A 216 -4.46 26.66 2.23
C CYS A 216 -3.45 25.56 1.91
N ARG A 217 -3.95 24.34 1.65
CA ARG A 217 -3.11 23.30 1.06
C ARG A 217 -2.76 23.67 -0.38
N ILE A 218 -1.59 23.25 -0.85
CA ILE A 218 -1.14 23.56 -2.21
C ILE A 218 -2.16 23.20 -3.29
N GLY A 219 -2.83 22.06 -3.18
CA GLY A 219 -3.86 21.66 -4.14
C GLY A 219 -5.15 22.50 -4.06
N GLU A 220 -5.49 23.03 -2.90
CA GLU A 220 -6.60 23.99 -2.72
C GLU A 220 -6.23 25.32 -3.40
N ALA A 221 -5.02 25.82 -3.14
CA ALA A 221 -4.56 27.10 -3.72
C ALA A 221 -4.42 27.05 -5.26
N ILE A 222 -3.93 25.95 -5.82
CA ILE A 222 -3.84 25.79 -7.28
C ILE A 222 -5.22 25.59 -7.91
N GLY A 223 -6.18 25.05 -7.16
CA GLY A 223 -7.54 24.79 -7.63
C GLY A 223 -8.47 25.99 -7.55
N ILE A 224 -8.11 27.05 -6.81
CA ILE A 224 -8.98 28.21 -6.57
C ILE A 224 -9.39 28.89 -7.90
N ARG A 225 -10.64 29.34 -7.96
CA ARG A 225 -11.22 30.05 -9.10
C ARG A 225 -11.63 31.45 -8.67
N TRP A 226 -11.78 32.38 -9.61
CA TRP A 226 -12.30 33.69 -9.31
C TRP A 226 -13.71 33.67 -8.70
N ASP A 227 -14.56 32.70 -9.10
CA ASP A 227 -15.88 32.49 -8.51
C ASP A 227 -15.86 32.09 -7.03
N ASP A 228 -14.73 31.62 -6.52
CA ASP A 228 -14.54 31.26 -5.11
C ASP A 228 -14.02 32.46 -4.27
N ILE A 229 -13.79 33.61 -4.91
CA ILE A 229 -13.18 34.81 -4.31
C ILE A 229 -14.19 35.94 -4.28
N ASP A 230 -14.63 36.30 -3.08
CA ASP A 230 -15.49 37.44 -2.83
C ASP A 230 -14.62 38.64 -2.36
N LEU A 231 -14.29 39.49 -3.29
CA LEU A 231 -13.45 40.70 -3.00
C LEU A 231 -14.21 41.73 -2.19
N GLU A 232 -15.55 41.88 -2.35
CA GLU A 232 -16.36 42.84 -1.60
C GLU A 232 -16.40 42.49 -0.11
N ASN A 233 -16.71 41.24 0.19
CA ASN A 233 -16.82 40.75 1.58
C ASN A 233 -15.48 40.24 2.13
N ARG A 234 -14.43 40.23 1.30
CA ARG A 234 -13.07 39.73 1.63
C ARG A 234 -13.09 38.28 2.16
N ILE A 235 -13.77 37.40 1.43
CA ILE A 235 -13.92 36.00 1.76
C ILE A 235 -13.40 35.14 0.62
N ILE A 236 -12.71 34.06 0.96
CA ILE A 236 -12.29 33.00 0.03
C ILE A 236 -13.03 31.73 0.41
N ASP A 237 -13.71 31.10 -0.54
CA ASP A 237 -14.44 29.85 -0.33
C ASP A 237 -13.59 28.67 -0.79
N ILE A 238 -13.16 27.83 0.14
CA ILE A 238 -12.38 26.64 -0.14
C ILE A 238 -13.34 25.44 -0.19
N ASN A 239 -13.73 25.05 -1.39
CA ASN A 239 -14.73 24.03 -1.66
C ASN A 239 -14.22 22.85 -2.52
N HIS A 240 -13.00 22.97 -3.09
CA HIS A 240 -12.39 21.94 -3.92
C HIS A 240 -10.85 22.01 -3.88
N SER A 241 -10.23 21.06 -4.54
CA SER A 241 -8.76 20.95 -4.63
C SER A 241 -8.37 20.38 -5.98
N LEU A 242 -7.35 20.93 -6.62
CA LEU A 242 -6.75 20.36 -7.81
C LEU A 242 -5.69 19.34 -7.40
N THR A 243 -5.77 18.14 -7.95
CA THR A 243 -4.83 17.06 -7.69
C THR A 243 -4.17 16.63 -8.99
N TYR A 244 -2.85 16.56 -8.98
CA TYR A 244 -2.05 15.96 -10.05
C TYR A 244 -1.64 14.56 -9.64
N TYR A 245 -1.99 13.54 -10.40
CA TYR A 245 -1.69 12.16 -10.08
C TYR A 245 -1.50 11.32 -11.35
N GLN A 246 -0.77 10.23 -11.19
CA GLN A 246 -0.56 9.25 -12.25
C GLN A 246 -1.83 8.43 -12.47
N ARG A 247 -2.22 8.25 -13.75
CA ARG A 247 -3.37 7.43 -14.11
C ARG A 247 -3.09 5.96 -13.82
N ALA A 248 -4.08 5.25 -13.33
CA ALA A 248 -3.96 3.83 -13.01
C ALA A 248 -3.90 2.93 -14.27
N ASP A 249 -4.48 3.42 -15.38
CA ASP A 249 -4.57 2.73 -16.67
C ASP A 249 -3.34 2.95 -17.57
N ASP A 250 -2.54 3.99 -17.27
CA ASP A 250 -1.35 4.34 -18.04
C ASP A 250 -0.25 4.87 -17.10
N SER A 251 0.81 4.09 -16.91
CA SER A 251 1.92 4.41 -16.00
C SER A 251 2.73 5.66 -16.40
N TYR A 252 2.58 6.14 -17.63
CA TYR A 252 3.34 7.27 -18.16
C TYR A 252 2.53 8.57 -18.22
N LYS A 253 1.20 8.51 -18.01
CA LYS A 253 0.34 9.69 -18.09
C LYS A 253 -0.13 10.11 -16.72
N CYS A 254 0.08 11.39 -16.44
CA CYS A 254 -0.49 12.07 -15.29
C CYS A 254 -1.61 13.00 -15.75
N GLU A 255 -2.58 13.22 -14.87
CA GLU A 255 -3.69 14.12 -15.13
C GLU A 255 -3.98 15.03 -13.94
N PHE A 256 -4.54 16.21 -14.26
CA PHE A 256 -5.13 17.08 -13.26
C PHE A 256 -6.59 16.70 -13.05
N ARG A 257 -7.00 16.61 -11.81
CA ARG A 257 -8.38 16.34 -11.45
C ARG A 257 -8.84 17.23 -10.32
N VAL A 258 -9.96 17.89 -10.53
CA VAL A 258 -10.67 18.59 -9.46
C VAL A 258 -11.30 17.55 -8.54
N SER A 259 -11.05 17.66 -7.26
CA SER A 259 -11.58 16.76 -6.23
C SER A 259 -12.27 17.56 -5.13
N LEU A 260 -13.42 17.05 -4.68
CA LEU A 260 -14.10 17.60 -3.52
C LEU A 260 -13.31 17.29 -2.24
N PRO A 261 -13.46 18.10 -1.19
CA PRO A 261 -12.86 17.86 0.10
C PRO A 261 -13.23 16.48 0.65
N LYS A 262 -12.34 15.92 1.50
CA LYS A 262 -12.57 14.58 2.09
C LYS A 262 -13.63 14.58 3.19
N THR A 263 -13.86 15.72 3.80
CA THR A 263 -14.76 15.92 4.95
C THR A 263 -15.48 17.25 4.78
N GLU A 264 -16.63 17.40 5.41
CA GLU A 264 -17.37 18.69 5.46
C GLU A 264 -16.52 19.85 6.00
N ALA A 265 -15.69 19.60 7.00
CA ALA A 265 -14.74 20.59 7.52
C ALA A 265 -13.65 21.01 6.51
N GLY A 266 -13.54 20.30 5.37
CA GLY A 266 -12.72 20.73 4.25
C GLY A 266 -13.33 21.86 3.46
N ASN A 267 -14.66 22.00 3.47
CA ASN A 267 -15.38 23.16 2.96
C ASN A 267 -15.32 24.26 4.02
N ARG A 268 -14.66 25.36 3.73
CA ARG A 268 -14.48 26.43 4.69
C ARG A 268 -14.32 27.78 3.98
N ARG A 269 -14.79 28.81 4.66
CA ARG A 269 -14.59 30.20 4.28
C ARG A 269 -13.42 30.79 5.07
N ILE A 270 -12.53 31.48 4.38
CA ILE A 270 -11.34 32.07 4.95
C ILE A 270 -11.45 33.59 4.75
N PRO A 271 -11.34 34.41 5.82
CA PRO A 271 -11.26 35.87 5.67
C PRO A 271 -9.92 36.24 5.00
N MET A 272 -9.95 37.20 4.09
CA MET A 272 -8.76 37.70 3.44
C MET A 272 -8.01 38.68 4.35
N MET A 273 -6.74 38.36 4.59
CA MET A 273 -5.81 39.38 5.13
C MET A 273 -5.54 40.46 4.10
N GLN A 274 -5.21 41.66 4.57
CA GLN A 274 -4.96 42.82 3.69
C GLN A 274 -3.96 42.52 2.58
N GLN A 275 -2.86 41.85 2.91
CA GLN A 275 -1.82 41.48 1.92
C GLN A 275 -2.33 40.54 0.82
N VAL A 276 -3.23 39.62 1.17
CA VAL A 276 -3.85 38.71 0.21
C VAL A 276 -4.84 39.45 -0.69
N TYR A 277 -5.63 40.34 -0.10
CA TYR A 277 -6.58 41.18 -0.81
C TYR A 277 -5.87 42.04 -1.86
N ASP A 278 -4.83 42.80 -1.44
CA ASP A 278 -4.06 43.68 -2.33
C ASP A 278 -3.40 42.90 -3.49
N CYS A 279 -2.92 41.71 -3.16
CA CYS A 279 -2.30 40.79 -4.14
C CYS A 279 -3.31 40.25 -5.16
N LEU A 280 -4.50 39.87 -4.73
CA LEU A 280 -5.56 39.35 -5.60
C LEU A 280 -6.15 40.45 -6.47
N LEU A 281 -6.33 41.66 -5.91
CA LEU A 281 -6.80 42.82 -6.66
C LEU A 281 -5.84 43.18 -7.82
N TYR A 282 -4.53 43.23 -7.54
CA TYR A 282 -3.52 43.46 -8.56
C TYR A 282 -3.51 42.38 -9.66
N THR A 283 -3.70 41.10 -9.29
CA THR A 283 -3.75 40.01 -10.28
C THR A 283 -5.05 39.98 -11.08
N SER A 284 -6.18 40.50 -10.55
CA SER A 284 -7.43 40.67 -11.28
C SER A 284 -7.28 41.73 -12.36
N ASP A 285 -6.79 42.91 -11.98
CA ASP A 285 -6.61 44.02 -12.90
C ASP A 285 -5.66 43.67 -14.07
N ALA A 286 -4.61 42.89 -13.78
CA ALA A 286 -3.67 42.39 -14.80
C ALA A 286 -4.23 41.30 -15.71
N ALA A 287 -5.37 40.67 -15.37
CA ALA A 287 -6.01 39.68 -16.21
C ALA A 287 -7.06 40.28 -17.15
N ASP A 288 -7.51 41.48 -16.87
CA ASP A 288 -8.49 42.25 -17.69
C ASP A 288 -7.80 43.10 -18.75
N GLU A 289 -6.47 43.31 -18.72
CA GLU A 289 -5.64 43.93 -19.75
C GLU A 289 -5.10 42.88 -20.75
#